data_390131df56acb405d520c84908a207f3
#
_entry.id   390131df56acb405d520c84908a207f3
#
_cell.length_a   1.000
_cell.length_b   1.000
_cell.length_c   1.000
_cell.angle_alpha   90.00
_cell.angle_beta   90.00
_cell.angle_gamma   90.00
#
_symmetry.space_group_name_H-M   'P 1'
#
loop_
_entity.id
_entity.type
_entity.pdbx_description
1 polymer ?
#
loop_
_entity_poly.entity_id
_entity_poly.type
_entity_poly.pdbx_seq_one_letter_code
_entity_poly.pdbx_strand_id
1 'polypeptide(L)'
;MIKNNLLLFLLVFFAGCGFSSPNIVIILADDLGWNDVSYHGSEIETPNIDKLISSGVELDRFYVQPTCSPTRAELMTGKSALRLGITRPISKNQRLGLGLEEKILPEYLKELNYSNYLLGKWHLGSYTPEYFPTRRGFDYFYGYLSGGIGYWDHVHGGGHDWQRNEVGLREDGYATQLIKNDTLRIINEHDFTYPIFLNINFGAPHIPNEAPEESVLKYSYIQDETRRLHAAMVHEMDNAIGEIFVALEDKNELENTIVVFASDNGGLTPDVKLNPSFLAIPKIIGICNTENRFGISLFQWVCENYSGGSSNKPLPEGKMSVSEGGIRVPAAIWWPGKLEYSKSQNFISMMDVLPTILDLINYENQLNVDGESRVNSLSDVTNPETSKYVVTNIINDKYAVIDMPYKLITSNEGDQLFNILNDQSESTNIAEENQAIVSELKNILSQWQFGENKSLPISEVLKDPDLFGGEEDRIPWVEKAFKNSETNLTPNNGGDLKWVLLFGIVIILFISVWIYRK
;
A
#
# COMPACT_ATOMS: atom_id res chain seq x y z
N MET A 1 -30.84 13.60 -78.04
CA MET A 1 -31.18 12.76 -76.93
C MET A 1 -29.94 12.61 -76.04
N ILE A 2 -29.81 13.42 -75.03
CA ILE A 2 -28.69 13.43 -74.10
C ILE A 2 -29.20 12.77 -72.79
N LYS A 3 -28.64 11.58 -72.49
CA LYS A 3 -28.94 10.87 -71.19
C LYS A 3 -28.03 11.42 -70.12
N ASN A 4 -28.61 12.14 -69.17
CA ASN A 4 -27.95 12.51 -67.91
C ASN A 4 -27.88 11.28 -66.99
N ASN A 5 -26.68 10.77 -66.80
CA ASN A 5 -26.40 9.83 -65.69
C ASN A 5 -26.07 10.64 -64.43
N LEU A 6 -27.00 10.68 -63.49
CA LEU A 6 -26.81 11.24 -62.17
C LEU A 6 -26.16 10.16 -61.30
N LEU A 7 -24.86 10.29 -61.05
CA LEU A 7 -24.10 9.40 -60.18
C LEU A 7 -24.34 9.88 -58.74
N LEU A 8 -25.18 9.13 -58.00
CA LEU A 8 -25.46 9.39 -56.59
C LEU A 8 -24.26 8.84 -55.75
N PHE A 9 -23.39 9.74 -55.26
CA PHE A 9 -22.37 9.38 -54.29
C PHE A 9 -23.03 9.18 -52.93
N LEU A 10 -23.20 7.93 -52.51
CA LEU A 10 -23.54 7.57 -51.14
C LEU A 10 -22.28 7.78 -50.28
N LEU A 11 -22.19 8.89 -49.58
CA LEU A 11 -21.27 9.09 -48.48
C LEU A 11 -21.72 8.20 -47.31
N VAL A 12 -21.16 7.00 -47.23
CA VAL A 12 -21.26 6.18 -46.02
C VAL A 12 -20.36 6.83 -44.98
N PHE A 13 -20.98 7.60 -44.06
CA PHE A 13 -20.33 7.97 -42.83
C PHE A 13 -20.12 6.66 -42.04
N PHE A 14 -18.93 6.11 -42.10
CA PHE A 14 -18.46 5.25 -41.05
C PHE A 14 -18.34 6.15 -39.81
N ALA A 15 -19.39 6.18 -38.98
CA ALA A 15 -19.24 6.54 -37.59
C ALA A 15 -18.30 5.47 -37.01
N GLY A 16 -16.99 5.77 -37.00
CA GLY A 16 -16.05 5.00 -36.26
C GLY A 16 -16.59 5.03 -34.82
N CYS A 17 -17.03 3.89 -34.31
CA CYS A 17 -17.08 3.66 -32.87
C CYS A 17 -15.63 3.82 -32.43
N GLY A 18 -15.24 5.05 -32.13
CA GLY A 18 -14.04 5.31 -31.35
C GLY A 18 -14.28 4.60 -30.02
N PHE A 19 -13.63 3.47 -29.81
CA PHE A 19 -13.57 2.90 -28.49
C PHE A 19 -12.93 3.98 -27.61
N SER A 20 -13.70 4.53 -26.69
CA SER A 20 -13.17 5.37 -25.61
C SER A 20 -12.08 4.54 -24.91
N SER A 21 -10.94 5.16 -24.61
CA SER A 21 -9.93 4.51 -23.79
C SER A 21 -10.58 4.01 -22.51
N PRO A 22 -10.26 2.81 -22.02
CA PRO A 22 -10.90 2.28 -20.81
C PRO A 22 -10.57 3.14 -19.59
N ASN A 23 -11.49 3.24 -18.66
CA ASN A 23 -11.23 3.78 -17.33
C ASN A 23 -10.27 2.86 -16.58
N ILE A 24 -9.55 3.42 -15.62
CA ILE A 24 -8.61 2.67 -14.78
C ILE A 24 -8.96 2.92 -13.33
N VAL A 25 -9.14 1.85 -12.57
CA VAL A 25 -9.36 1.88 -11.12
C VAL A 25 -8.32 1.00 -10.45
N ILE A 26 -7.43 1.60 -9.66
CA ILE A 26 -6.52 0.87 -8.80
C ILE A 26 -7.05 0.98 -7.37
N ILE A 27 -7.30 -0.15 -6.74
CA ILE A 27 -7.73 -0.27 -5.35
C ILE A 27 -6.60 -0.90 -4.57
N LEU A 28 -6.00 -0.14 -3.65
CA LEU A 28 -4.92 -0.60 -2.82
C LEU A 28 -5.37 -0.65 -1.35
N ALA A 29 -5.34 -1.85 -0.76
CA ALA A 29 -5.48 -2.06 0.67
C ALA A 29 -4.15 -1.80 1.37
N ASP A 30 -4.18 -1.42 2.65
CA ASP A 30 -3.01 -1.15 3.49
C ASP A 30 -2.92 -2.21 4.58
N ASP A 31 -1.88 -3.04 4.56
CA ASP A 31 -1.66 -4.14 5.52
C ASP A 31 -2.68 -5.31 5.43
N LEU A 32 -3.30 -5.56 4.29
CA LEU A 32 -4.23 -6.69 4.13
C LEU A 32 -3.44 -8.00 4.00
N GLY A 33 -3.65 -8.93 4.91
CA GLY A 33 -2.98 -10.21 4.91
C GLY A 33 -3.55 -11.20 3.88
N TRP A 34 -2.75 -12.21 3.54
CA TRP A 34 -3.14 -13.28 2.62
C TRP A 34 -4.45 -13.97 3.02
N ASN A 35 -4.61 -14.28 4.32
CA ASN A 35 -5.79 -14.93 4.86
C ASN A 35 -6.77 -13.94 5.52
N ASP A 36 -6.86 -12.71 5.01
CA ASP A 36 -7.85 -11.72 5.45
C ASP A 36 -8.99 -11.55 4.46
N VAL A 37 -9.00 -12.34 3.39
CA VAL A 37 -10.03 -12.36 2.35
C VAL A 37 -10.72 -13.73 2.27
N SER A 38 -12.04 -13.76 2.05
CA SER A 38 -12.83 -14.99 2.13
C SER A 38 -12.44 -16.02 1.07
N TYR A 39 -11.99 -15.62 -0.10
CA TYR A 39 -11.55 -16.56 -1.14
C TYR A 39 -10.24 -17.31 -0.79
N HIS A 40 -9.48 -16.85 0.18
CA HIS A 40 -8.35 -17.58 0.78
C HIS A 40 -8.74 -18.35 2.07
N GLY A 41 -10.05 -18.44 2.37
CA GLY A 41 -10.57 -19.20 3.50
C GLY A 41 -10.58 -18.45 4.83
N SER A 42 -10.59 -17.13 4.79
CA SER A 42 -10.78 -16.29 5.98
C SER A 42 -12.17 -16.44 6.57
N GLU A 43 -12.28 -16.24 7.88
CA GLU A 43 -13.56 -16.02 8.56
C GLU A 43 -14.15 -14.63 8.30
N ILE A 44 -13.38 -13.74 7.68
CA ILE A 44 -13.84 -12.41 7.27
C ILE A 44 -14.57 -12.50 5.94
N GLU A 45 -15.77 -11.97 5.89
CA GLU A 45 -16.57 -11.95 4.66
C GLU A 45 -16.15 -10.80 3.75
N THR A 46 -15.70 -11.13 2.52
CA THR A 46 -15.28 -10.16 1.50
C THR A 46 -15.97 -10.40 0.14
N PRO A 47 -17.32 -10.38 0.09
CA PRO A 47 -18.07 -10.80 -1.10
C PRO A 47 -17.77 -9.96 -2.35
N ASN A 48 -17.40 -8.69 -2.20
CA ASN A 48 -17.12 -7.81 -3.33
C ASN A 48 -15.72 -8.03 -3.89
N ILE A 49 -14.72 -8.26 -3.02
CA ILE A 49 -13.38 -8.69 -3.42
C ILE A 49 -13.47 -10.08 -4.06
N ASP A 50 -14.25 -11.00 -3.49
CA ASP A 50 -14.48 -12.34 -4.06
C ASP A 50 -15.12 -12.27 -5.46
N LYS A 51 -16.08 -11.35 -5.67
CA LYS A 51 -16.68 -11.09 -6.99
C LYS A 51 -15.62 -10.63 -8.00
N LEU A 52 -14.76 -9.70 -7.61
CA LEU A 52 -13.67 -9.19 -8.45
C LEU A 52 -12.73 -10.35 -8.85
N ILE A 53 -12.28 -11.14 -7.87
CA ILE A 53 -11.38 -12.29 -8.07
C ILE A 53 -12.03 -13.34 -8.97
N SER A 54 -13.28 -13.73 -8.68
CA SER A 54 -14.00 -14.78 -9.41
C SER A 54 -14.47 -14.36 -10.80
N SER A 55 -14.39 -13.08 -11.12
CA SER A 55 -14.78 -12.52 -12.43
C SER A 55 -13.58 -12.04 -13.27
N GLY A 56 -12.39 -11.95 -12.67
CA GLY A 56 -11.18 -11.47 -13.31
C GLY A 56 -10.05 -12.50 -13.25
N VAL A 57 -8.82 -12.02 -13.38
CA VAL A 57 -7.61 -12.84 -13.26
C VAL A 57 -7.07 -12.74 -11.85
N GLU A 58 -7.18 -13.82 -11.06
CA GLU A 58 -6.50 -13.94 -9.77
C GLU A 58 -4.99 -14.01 -9.99
N LEU A 59 -4.23 -13.16 -9.31
CA LEU A 59 -2.77 -13.14 -9.36
C LEU A 59 -2.21 -13.87 -8.13
N ASP A 60 -2.17 -15.22 -8.20
CA ASP A 60 -1.78 -16.07 -7.06
C ASP A 60 -0.34 -15.82 -6.56
N ARG A 61 0.53 -15.30 -7.44
CA ARG A 61 1.92 -15.00 -7.14
C ARG A 61 2.23 -13.54 -7.38
N PHE A 62 1.47 -12.69 -6.70
CA PHE A 62 1.68 -11.25 -6.75
C PHE A 62 2.57 -10.80 -5.59
N TYR A 63 3.69 -10.16 -5.94
CA TYR A 63 4.72 -9.80 -4.98
C TYR A 63 4.88 -8.29 -4.84
N VAL A 64 5.10 -7.86 -3.62
CA VAL A 64 5.26 -6.46 -3.22
C VAL A 64 6.48 -6.31 -2.32
N GLN A 65 6.82 -5.09 -1.95
CA GLN A 65 7.81 -4.82 -0.91
C GLN A 65 7.19 -5.06 0.48
N PRO A 66 8.00 -5.31 1.52
CA PRO A 66 7.49 -5.66 2.85
C PRO A 66 6.87 -4.49 3.62
N THR A 67 6.77 -3.31 2.99
CA THR A 67 6.21 -2.09 3.60
C THR A 67 5.65 -1.12 2.56
N CYS A 68 4.80 -0.22 3.02
CA CYS A 68 3.95 0.67 2.23
C CYS A 68 4.70 1.56 1.21
N SER A 69 5.61 2.47 1.65
CA SER A 69 6.22 3.46 0.74
C SER A 69 7.03 2.82 -0.38
N PRO A 70 7.84 1.77 -0.14
CA PRO A 70 8.54 1.06 -1.21
C PRO A 70 7.59 0.51 -2.27
N THR A 71 6.54 -0.20 -1.87
CA THR A 71 5.54 -0.78 -2.78
C THR A 71 4.79 0.31 -3.56
N ARG A 72 4.38 1.38 -2.89
CA ARG A 72 3.69 2.51 -3.54
C ARG A 72 4.58 3.24 -4.53
N ALA A 73 5.89 3.32 -4.26
CA ALA A 73 6.86 3.85 -5.20
C ALA A 73 6.98 2.96 -6.45
N GLU A 74 7.00 1.63 -6.28
CA GLU A 74 6.99 0.66 -7.39
C GLU A 74 5.72 0.79 -8.25
N LEU A 75 4.54 0.88 -7.61
CA LEU A 75 3.27 1.08 -8.31
C LEU A 75 3.28 2.35 -9.16
N MET A 76 3.75 3.46 -8.60
CA MET A 76 3.71 4.74 -9.28
C MET A 76 4.76 4.87 -10.40
N THR A 77 5.92 4.22 -10.27
CA THR A 77 7.05 4.42 -11.20
C THR A 77 7.33 3.26 -12.14
N GLY A 78 6.85 2.04 -11.82
CA GLY A 78 7.28 0.81 -12.48
C GLY A 78 8.75 0.49 -12.26
N LYS A 79 9.41 1.10 -11.25
CA LYS A 79 10.82 0.89 -10.92
C LYS A 79 10.97 0.25 -9.56
N SER A 80 12.02 -0.57 -9.40
CA SER A 80 12.37 -1.17 -8.13
C SER A 80 12.58 -0.11 -7.03
N ALA A 81 11.93 -0.31 -5.90
CA ALA A 81 12.06 0.56 -4.73
C ALA A 81 13.51 0.68 -4.25
N LEU A 82 14.29 -0.39 -4.40
CA LEU A 82 15.73 -0.41 -4.08
C LEU A 82 16.52 0.54 -4.98
N ARG A 83 16.19 0.59 -6.28
CA ARG A 83 16.80 1.52 -7.24
C ARG A 83 16.40 2.96 -6.96
N LEU A 84 15.17 3.19 -6.53
CA LEU A 84 14.68 4.52 -6.11
C LEU A 84 15.29 4.98 -4.78
N GLY A 85 15.97 4.10 -4.04
CA GLY A 85 16.51 4.36 -2.71
C GLY A 85 15.43 4.49 -1.63
N ILE A 86 14.21 4.03 -1.90
CA ILE A 86 13.07 4.02 -0.97
C ILE A 86 12.93 2.60 -0.42
N THR A 87 13.67 2.28 0.64
CA THR A 87 13.70 0.93 1.23
C THR A 87 12.87 0.79 2.49
N ARG A 88 12.27 1.88 2.96
CA ARG A 88 11.51 1.97 4.22
C ARG A 88 10.34 2.93 4.07
N PRO A 89 9.35 2.88 4.97
CA PRO A 89 8.30 3.90 5.05
C PRO A 89 8.90 5.31 5.19
N ILE A 90 8.39 6.24 4.42
CA ILE A 90 8.79 7.65 4.48
C ILE A 90 8.11 8.28 5.67
N SER A 91 8.87 8.69 6.69
CA SER A 91 8.31 9.40 7.83
C SER A 91 7.85 10.81 7.42
N LYS A 92 6.76 11.28 8.01
CA LYS A 92 6.16 12.60 7.77
C LYS A 92 7.11 13.79 7.88
N ASN A 93 8.12 13.71 8.76
CA ASN A 93 9.12 14.75 8.97
C ASN A 93 10.41 14.55 8.16
N GLN A 94 10.50 13.50 7.38
CA GLN A 94 11.63 13.29 6.49
C GLN A 94 11.61 14.26 5.32
N ARG A 95 12.74 14.94 5.08
CA ARG A 95 12.99 15.72 3.86
C ARG A 95 13.17 14.79 2.65
N LEU A 96 12.34 13.78 2.55
CA LEU A 96 12.36 12.73 1.57
C LEU A 96 10.97 12.58 0.96
N GLY A 97 10.95 12.31 -0.32
CA GLY A 97 9.80 11.88 -1.08
C GLY A 97 10.24 11.07 -2.29
N LEU A 98 9.29 10.57 -3.04
CA LEU A 98 9.55 9.99 -4.35
C LEU A 98 10.25 11.02 -5.23
N GLY A 99 11.40 10.67 -5.83
CA GLY A 99 12.21 11.57 -6.63
C GLY A 99 11.37 12.36 -7.62
N LEU A 100 11.56 13.69 -7.66
CA LEU A 100 10.79 14.59 -8.53
C LEU A 100 11.12 14.39 -10.01
N GLU A 101 12.27 13.80 -10.29
CA GLU A 101 12.75 13.38 -11.60
C GLU A 101 12.06 12.12 -12.14
N GLU A 102 11.40 11.36 -11.26
CA GLU A 102 10.73 10.12 -11.64
C GLU A 102 9.35 10.42 -12.23
N LYS A 103 9.12 9.98 -13.46
CA LYS A 103 7.79 10.05 -14.08
C LYS A 103 6.91 8.96 -13.50
N ILE A 104 5.71 9.32 -13.06
CA ILE A 104 4.78 8.41 -12.39
C ILE A 104 3.52 8.15 -13.21
N LEU A 105 2.79 7.10 -12.89
CA LEU A 105 1.64 6.60 -13.66
C LEU A 105 0.64 7.71 -14.06
N PRO A 106 0.17 8.61 -13.17
CA PRO A 106 -0.77 9.66 -13.58
C PRO A 106 -0.15 10.64 -14.58
N GLU A 107 1.17 10.84 -14.60
CA GLU A 107 1.84 11.69 -15.59
C GLU A 107 1.87 11.06 -16.99
N TYR A 108 1.98 9.72 -17.07
CA TYR A 108 1.80 8.99 -18.33
C TYR A 108 0.35 9.06 -18.83
N LEU A 109 -0.61 8.85 -17.92
CA LEU A 109 -2.03 8.86 -18.25
C LEU A 109 -2.53 10.25 -18.69
N LYS A 110 -1.93 11.31 -18.15
CA LYS A 110 -2.23 12.68 -18.56
C LYS A 110 -1.92 12.95 -20.04
N GLU A 111 -0.89 12.30 -20.60
CA GLU A 111 -0.58 12.37 -22.04
C GLU A 111 -1.68 11.77 -22.92
N LEU A 112 -2.51 10.89 -22.33
CA LEU A 112 -3.66 10.23 -22.98
C LEU A 112 -4.99 10.88 -22.59
N ASN A 113 -4.98 12.08 -22.01
CA ASN A 113 -6.15 12.86 -21.58
C ASN A 113 -7.00 12.19 -20.49
N TYR A 114 -6.40 11.36 -19.62
CA TYR A 114 -7.07 10.89 -18.43
C TYR A 114 -7.25 12.01 -17.41
N SER A 115 -8.39 11.99 -16.73
CA SER A 115 -8.60 12.74 -15.49
C SER A 115 -8.13 11.88 -14.31
N ASN A 116 -7.12 12.36 -13.56
CA ASN A 116 -6.41 11.57 -12.56
C ASN A 116 -6.81 11.95 -11.14
N TYR A 117 -7.34 11.01 -10.38
CA TYR A 117 -7.81 11.21 -9.01
C TYR A 117 -7.10 10.27 -8.03
N LEU A 118 -6.59 10.82 -6.92
CA LEU A 118 -6.09 10.03 -5.79
C LEU A 118 -7.03 10.21 -4.60
N LEU A 119 -7.48 9.10 -4.03
CA LEU A 119 -8.34 9.07 -2.86
C LEU A 119 -7.73 8.18 -1.77
N GLY A 120 -7.53 8.73 -0.59
CA GLY A 120 -6.94 8.05 0.56
C GLY A 120 -5.44 8.30 0.74
N LYS A 121 -4.69 7.25 1.02
CA LYS A 121 -3.27 7.32 1.43
C LYS A 121 -2.32 7.61 0.28
N TRP A 122 -1.41 8.60 0.47
CA TRP A 122 -0.30 8.88 -0.44
C TRP A 122 0.98 8.15 -0.07
N HIS A 123 1.61 8.52 1.03
CA HIS A 123 2.82 7.96 1.64
C HIS A 123 4.09 7.97 0.77
N LEU A 124 4.20 8.91 -0.18
CA LEU A 124 5.36 9.09 -1.05
C LEU A 124 6.03 10.46 -0.92
N GLY A 125 5.85 11.12 0.23
CA GLY A 125 6.46 12.38 0.59
C GLY A 125 5.44 13.42 1.03
N SER A 126 5.75 14.12 2.13
CA SER A 126 4.86 15.10 2.76
C SER A 126 5.60 16.32 3.32
N TYR A 127 6.94 16.33 3.26
CA TYR A 127 7.74 17.37 3.89
C TYR A 127 7.54 18.74 3.24
N THR A 128 7.44 18.78 1.90
CA THR A 128 7.15 20.01 1.12
C THR A 128 6.11 19.71 0.04
N PRO A 129 5.39 20.74 -0.45
CA PRO A 129 4.30 20.57 -1.41
C PRO A 129 4.72 19.96 -2.75
N GLU A 130 5.99 20.03 -3.15
CA GLU A 130 6.49 19.48 -4.40
C GLU A 130 6.26 17.95 -4.49
N TYR A 131 6.16 17.27 -3.33
CA TYR A 131 5.89 15.83 -3.25
C TYR A 131 4.39 15.50 -3.24
N PHE A 132 3.50 16.48 -3.18
CA PHE A 132 2.06 16.24 -3.08
C PHE A 132 1.48 15.64 -4.37
N PRO A 133 0.44 14.81 -4.27
CA PRO A 133 -0.18 14.16 -5.43
C PRO A 133 -0.59 15.14 -6.52
N THR A 134 -1.17 16.30 -6.15
CA THR A 134 -1.62 17.35 -7.08
C THR A 134 -0.49 17.98 -7.89
N ARG A 135 0.76 17.83 -7.42
CA ARG A 135 1.97 18.29 -8.12
C ARG A 135 2.71 17.18 -8.84
N ARG A 136 2.15 15.98 -8.78
CA ARG A 136 2.67 14.74 -9.33
C ARG A 136 1.65 14.07 -10.27
N GLY A 137 0.99 14.87 -11.12
CA GLY A 137 0.13 14.37 -12.19
C GLY A 137 -1.32 14.05 -11.81
N PHE A 138 -1.70 14.07 -10.53
CA PHE A 138 -3.10 13.98 -10.13
C PHE A 138 -3.80 15.34 -10.24
N ASP A 139 -4.99 15.35 -10.83
CA ASP A 139 -5.82 16.56 -10.94
C ASP A 139 -6.63 16.83 -9.66
N TYR A 140 -6.77 15.79 -8.83
CA TYR A 140 -7.52 15.86 -7.58
C TYR A 140 -6.92 14.91 -6.54
N PHE A 141 -6.92 15.36 -5.29
CA PHE A 141 -6.51 14.58 -4.13
C PHE A 141 -7.49 14.78 -2.97
N TYR A 142 -7.93 13.69 -2.35
CA TYR A 142 -8.69 13.69 -1.11
C TYR A 142 -8.21 12.57 -0.21
N GLY A 143 -7.74 12.89 1.01
CA GLY A 143 -7.19 11.91 1.93
C GLY A 143 -6.01 12.47 2.73
N TYR A 144 -4.96 11.65 2.92
CA TYR A 144 -3.85 11.97 3.79
C TYR A 144 -2.49 11.62 3.18
N LEU A 145 -1.44 12.33 3.63
CA LEU A 145 -0.10 12.24 3.05
C LEU A 145 0.79 11.21 3.76
N SER A 146 0.54 10.94 5.04
CA SER A 146 1.38 10.10 5.90
C SER A 146 1.11 8.61 5.78
N GLY A 147 1.83 7.80 6.58
CA GLY A 147 1.82 6.35 6.50
C GLY A 147 0.62 5.66 7.15
N GLY A 148 -0.15 6.36 7.94
CA GLY A 148 -1.35 5.86 8.62
C GLY A 148 -2.18 7.03 9.11
N ILE A 149 -3.35 6.75 9.66
CA ILE A 149 -4.26 7.78 10.18
C ILE A 149 -5.20 7.16 11.21
N GLY A 150 -5.60 7.90 12.23
CA GLY A 150 -6.77 7.57 13.03
C GLY A 150 -8.04 7.68 12.20
N TYR A 151 -8.88 6.66 12.22
CA TYR A 151 -10.02 6.59 11.28
C TYR A 151 -11.15 7.55 11.61
N TRP A 152 -11.19 8.04 12.87
CA TRP A 152 -12.22 8.97 13.32
C TRP A 152 -11.70 10.40 13.55
N ASP A 153 -10.46 10.54 14.02
CA ASP A 153 -9.88 11.84 14.35
C ASP A 153 -9.01 12.42 13.23
N HIS A 154 -8.65 11.57 12.25
CA HIS A 154 -7.82 11.90 11.10
C HIS A 154 -6.44 12.46 11.49
N VAL A 155 -5.90 11.95 12.63
CA VAL A 155 -4.61 12.36 13.18
C VAL A 155 -3.56 11.29 12.92
N HIS A 156 -2.34 11.71 12.57
CA HIS A 156 -1.18 10.83 12.50
C HIS A 156 0.03 11.49 13.14
N GLY A 157 0.63 10.76 14.10
CA GLY A 157 1.87 11.18 14.74
C GLY A 157 1.80 12.62 15.27
N GLY A 158 0.69 12.98 15.93
CA GLY A 158 0.49 14.25 16.60
C GLY A 158 0.01 15.40 15.74
N GLY A 159 -0.30 15.21 14.46
CA GLY A 159 -0.86 16.25 13.61
C GLY A 159 -2.02 15.76 12.77
N HIS A 160 -2.96 16.64 12.51
CA HIS A 160 -4.10 16.35 11.66
C HIS A 160 -3.65 16.19 10.20
N ASP A 161 -4.01 15.09 9.54
CA ASP A 161 -3.58 14.74 8.19
C ASP A 161 -4.78 14.33 7.31
N TRP A 162 -5.68 15.28 7.10
CA TRP A 162 -6.81 15.08 6.19
C TRP A 162 -7.00 16.32 5.34
N GLN A 163 -7.10 16.16 4.03
CA GLN A 163 -7.10 17.29 3.12
C GLN A 163 -7.84 17.03 1.80
N ARG A 164 -8.18 18.11 1.12
CA ARG A 164 -8.63 18.12 -0.28
C ARG A 164 -7.81 19.15 -1.06
N ASN A 165 -7.12 18.70 -2.10
CA ASN A 165 -6.34 19.57 -3.00
C ASN A 165 -5.46 20.57 -2.24
N GLU A 166 -4.60 20.09 -1.35
CA GLU A 166 -3.66 20.90 -0.57
C GLU A 166 -4.31 21.82 0.51
N VAL A 167 -5.60 21.63 0.80
CA VAL A 167 -6.30 22.35 1.86
C VAL A 167 -6.71 21.38 2.96
N GLY A 168 -6.24 21.62 4.18
CA GLY A 168 -6.62 20.82 5.35
C GLY A 168 -8.11 20.89 5.61
N LEU A 169 -8.72 19.72 5.83
CA LEU A 169 -10.14 19.58 6.14
C LEU A 169 -10.33 19.00 7.54
N ARG A 170 -11.25 19.58 8.30
CA ARG A 170 -11.76 18.98 9.53
C ARG A 170 -13.21 18.62 9.30
N GLU A 171 -13.45 17.34 9.14
CA GLU A 171 -14.78 16.80 8.93
C GLU A 171 -14.96 15.55 9.79
N ASP A 172 -16.18 15.28 10.22
CA ASP A 172 -16.53 14.10 10.98
C ASP A 172 -16.80 12.93 10.04
N GLY A 173 -16.43 11.74 10.46
CA GLY A 173 -16.73 10.51 9.71
C GLY A 173 -15.60 9.47 9.79
N TYR A 174 -15.95 8.26 9.45
CA TYR A 174 -15.02 7.15 9.37
C TYR A 174 -14.22 7.22 8.05
N ALA A 175 -12.89 7.27 8.11
CA ALA A 175 -12.02 7.55 6.96
C ALA A 175 -12.32 6.68 5.73
N THR A 176 -12.56 5.37 5.90
CA THR A 176 -12.91 4.46 4.79
C THR A 176 -14.21 4.88 4.11
N GLN A 177 -15.23 5.28 4.88
CA GLN A 177 -16.50 5.73 4.35
C GLN A 177 -16.38 7.11 3.67
N LEU A 178 -15.57 8.01 4.21
CA LEU A 178 -15.30 9.31 3.60
C LEU A 178 -14.61 9.16 2.24
N ILE A 179 -13.59 8.30 2.15
CA ILE A 179 -12.91 7.96 0.88
C ILE A 179 -13.92 7.41 -0.13
N LYS A 180 -14.73 6.44 0.28
CA LYS A 180 -15.80 5.89 -0.56
C LYS A 180 -16.76 6.98 -1.05
N ASN A 181 -17.30 7.79 -0.14
CA ASN A 181 -18.29 8.80 -0.48
C ASN A 181 -17.75 9.83 -1.48
N ASP A 182 -16.49 10.25 -1.32
CA ASP A 182 -15.88 11.18 -2.28
C ASP A 182 -15.59 10.50 -3.63
N THR A 183 -15.24 9.20 -3.63
CA THR A 183 -15.12 8.40 -4.86
C THR A 183 -16.44 8.31 -5.60
N LEU A 184 -17.54 8.01 -4.90
CA LEU A 184 -18.89 7.96 -5.49
C LEU A 184 -19.30 9.31 -6.05
N ARG A 185 -19.00 10.41 -5.36
CA ARG A 185 -19.25 11.77 -5.86
C ARG A 185 -18.51 12.00 -7.17
N ILE A 186 -17.20 11.66 -7.24
CA ILE A 186 -16.41 11.82 -8.46
C ILE A 186 -16.98 11.01 -9.62
N ILE A 187 -17.30 9.73 -9.41
CA ILE A 187 -17.92 8.88 -10.44
C ILE A 187 -19.25 9.47 -10.92
N ASN A 188 -20.05 10.02 -10.01
CA ASN A 188 -21.34 10.61 -10.37
C ASN A 188 -21.22 11.93 -11.15
N GLU A 189 -20.20 12.73 -10.87
CA GLU A 189 -19.98 14.06 -11.47
C GLU A 189 -19.10 14.01 -12.73
N HIS A 190 -18.31 12.92 -12.93
CA HIS A 190 -17.38 12.82 -14.05
C HIS A 190 -18.09 12.74 -15.40
N ASP A 191 -17.54 13.47 -16.38
CA ASP A 191 -17.92 13.36 -17.79
C ASP A 191 -17.09 12.27 -18.47
N PHE A 192 -17.68 11.09 -18.63
CA PHE A 192 -17.02 9.92 -19.24
C PHE A 192 -16.78 10.04 -20.77
N THR A 193 -16.90 11.24 -21.35
CA THR A 193 -16.32 11.52 -22.67
C THR A 193 -14.78 11.48 -22.63
N TYR A 194 -14.18 11.65 -21.46
CA TYR A 194 -12.76 11.45 -21.15
C TYR A 194 -12.60 10.30 -20.18
N PRO A 195 -11.53 9.47 -20.36
CA PRO A 195 -11.29 8.37 -19.43
C PRO A 195 -10.86 8.88 -18.05
N ILE A 196 -11.25 8.14 -17.02
CA ILE A 196 -10.89 8.44 -15.63
C ILE A 196 -9.84 7.46 -15.10
N PHE A 197 -8.91 7.96 -14.30
CA PHE A 197 -8.03 7.15 -13.46
C PHE A 197 -8.34 7.42 -11.99
N LEU A 198 -8.85 6.42 -11.30
CA LEU A 198 -9.09 6.42 -9.87
C LEU A 198 -8.03 5.58 -9.16
N ASN A 199 -7.14 6.21 -8.39
CA ASN A 199 -6.23 5.53 -7.49
C ASN A 199 -6.80 5.61 -6.07
N ILE A 200 -7.49 4.55 -5.64
CA ILE A 200 -8.21 4.47 -4.38
C ILE A 200 -7.36 3.68 -3.39
N ASN A 201 -6.69 4.39 -2.51
CA ASN A 201 -5.76 3.85 -1.53
C ASN A 201 -6.42 3.87 -0.15
N PHE A 202 -7.16 2.81 0.19
CA PHE A 202 -7.73 2.70 1.52
C PHE A 202 -6.63 2.62 2.58
N GLY A 203 -6.88 3.23 3.75
CA GLY A 203 -6.04 3.01 4.92
C GLY A 203 -6.35 1.67 5.60
N ALA A 204 -7.54 1.11 5.34
CA ALA A 204 -7.94 -0.16 5.92
C ALA A 204 -7.18 -1.35 5.28
N PRO A 205 -6.82 -2.35 6.09
CA PRO A 205 -7.00 -2.46 7.55
C PRO A 205 -5.75 -2.10 8.40
N HIS A 206 -4.96 -1.10 8.00
CA HIS A 206 -3.79 -0.62 8.76
C HIS A 206 -4.19 -0.11 10.16
N ILE A 207 -3.33 -0.31 11.14
CA ILE A 207 -3.51 0.23 12.49
C ILE A 207 -3.58 1.78 12.50
N PRO A 208 -4.35 2.42 13.44
CA PRO A 208 -5.03 1.81 14.60
C PRO A 208 -6.23 0.96 14.19
N ASN A 209 -6.53 -0.08 15.00
CA ASN A 209 -7.70 -0.92 14.77
C ASN A 209 -8.96 -0.19 15.24
N GLU A 210 -9.63 0.48 14.31
CA GLU A 210 -10.84 1.27 14.56
C GLU A 210 -11.88 0.96 13.49
N ALA A 211 -13.10 0.67 13.88
CA ALA A 211 -14.20 0.39 12.97
C ALA A 211 -15.54 0.85 13.55
N PRO A 212 -16.57 1.07 12.70
CA PRO A 212 -17.92 1.31 13.16
C PRO A 212 -18.44 0.18 14.05
N GLU A 213 -19.16 0.53 15.12
CA GLU A 213 -19.68 -0.43 16.10
C GLU A 213 -20.55 -1.51 15.45
N GLU A 214 -21.36 -1.16 14.47
CA GLU A 214 -22.21 -2.11 13.73
C GLU A 214 -21.38 -3.21 13.06
N SER A 215 -20.28 -2.83 12.39
CA SER A 215 -19.37 -3.77 11.74
C SER A 215 -18.61 -4.62 12.77
N VAL A 216 -18.23 -4.06 13.92
CA VAL A 216 -17.62 -4.82 15.02
C VAL A 216 -18.61 -5.85 15.57
N LEU A 217 -19.87 -5.51 15.75
CA LEU A 217 -20.92 -6.40 16.24
C LEU A 217 -21.18 -7.57 15.27
N LYS A 218 -21.08 -7.36 13.97
CA LYS A 218 -21.18 -8.41 12.94
C LYS A 218 -20.19 -9.53 13.19
N TYR A 219 -18.97 -9.21 13.67
CA TYR A 219 -17.90 -10.17 13.95
C TYR A 219 -17.79 -10.55 15.43
N SER A 220 -18.88 -10.40 16.22
CA SER A 220 -18.92 -10.72 17.65
C SER A 220 -18.57 -12.18 17.99
N TYR A 221 -18.63 -13.10 17.03
CA TYR A 221 -18.20 -14.49 17.18
C TYR A 221 -16.67 -14.64 17.22
N ILE A 222 -15.88 -13.66 16.75
CA ILE A 222 -14.42 -13.62 16.87
C ILE A 222 -14.08 -13.17 18.29
N GLN A 223 -13.43 -14.06 19.06
CA GLN A 223 -13.15 -13.84 20.49
C GLN A 223 -12.01 -12.84 20.70
N ASP A 224 -10.98 -12.88 19.85
CA ASP A 224 -9.88 -11.92 19.89
C ASP A 224 -10.37 -10.54 19.44
N GLU A 225 -10.26 -9.55 20.31
CA GLU A 225 -10.78 -8.20 20.05
C GLU A 225 -10.05 -7.48 18.95
N THR A 226 -8.72 -7.62 18.89
CA THR A 226 -7.89 -7.03 17.83
C THR A 226 -8.26 -7.62 16.47
N ARG A 227 -8.41 -8.96 16.39
CA ARG A 227 -8.84 -9.64 15.15
C ARG A 227 -10.26 -9.24 14.76
N ARG A 228 -11.16 -9.07 15.73
CA ARG A 228 -12.55 -8.65 15.49
C ARG A 228 -12.61 -7.24 14.92
N LEU A 229 -11.84 -6.29 15.47
CA LEU A 229 -11.73 -4.93 14.94
C LEU A 229 -11.15 -4.93 13.53
N HIS A 230 -10.07 -5.68 13.31
CA HIS A 230 -9.47 -5.85 11.99
C HIS A 230 -10.46 -6.42 10.97
N ALA A 231 -11.23 -7.45 11.34
CA ALA A 231 -12.25 -8.03 10.50
C ALA A 231 -13.34 -7.01 10.12
N ALA A 232 -13.74 -6.17 11.06
CA ALA A 232 -14.70 -5.09 10.82
C ALA A 232 -14.13 -4.03 9.86
N MET A 233 -12.85 -3.69 9.95
CA MET A 233 -12.18 -2.77 9.04
C MET A 233 -12.11 -3.32 7.61
N VAL A 234 -11.77 -4.60 7.45
CA VAL A 234 -11.77 -5.27 6.14
C VAL A 234 -13.17 -5.29 5.55
N HIS A 235 -14.19 -5.58 6.37
CA HIS A 235 -15.59 -5.57 5.95
C HIS A 235 -16.04 -4.19 5.45
N GLU A 236 -15.69 -3.11 6.14
CA GLU A 236 -16.00 -1.74 5.72
C GLU A 236 -15.34 -1.40 4.38
N MET A 237 -14.11 -1.85 4.17
CA MET A 237 -13.41 -1.68 2.89
C MET A 237 -14.07 -2.49 1.77
N ASP A 238 -14.44 -3.75 2.02
CA ASP A 238 -15.13 -4.59 1.04
C ASP A 238 -16.47 -4.00 0.62
N ASN A 239 -17.26 -3.50 1.57
CA ASN A 239 -18.51 -2.80 1.29
C ASN A 239 -18.28 -1.54 0.43
N ALA A 240 -17.24 -0.75 0.75
CA ALA A 240 -16.89 0.43 -0.04
C ALA A 240 -16.53 0.06 -1.49
N ILE A 241 -15.80 -1.02 -1.71
CA ILE A 241 -15.46 -1.55 -3.04
C ILE A 241 -16.73 -1.94 -3.80
N GLY A 242 -17.66 -2.61 -3.13
CA GLY A 242 -18.94 -3.00 -3.73
C GLY A 242 -19.77 -1.80 -4.20
N GLU A 243 -19.89 -0.76 -3.39
CA GLU A 243 -20.63 0.46 -3.75
C GLU A 243 -19.96 1.21 -4.93
N ILE A 244 -18.62 1.21 -5.02
CA ILE A 244 -17.87 1.79 -6.14
C ILE A 244 -18.17 1.04 -7.44
N PHE A 245 -18.22 -0.30 -7.40
CA PHE A 245 -18.59 -1.10 -8.59
C PHE A 245 -20.03 -0.83 -9.03
N VAL A 246 -20.97 -0.72 -8.10
CA VAL A 246 -22.36 -0.36 -8.40
C VAL A 246 -22.42 1.02 -9.05
N ALA A 247 -21.68 2.01 -8.54
CA ALA A 247 -21.69 3.35 -9.13
C ALA A 247 -21.13 3.38 -10.56
N LEU A 248 -20.10 2.58 -10.87
CA LEU A 248 -19.60 2.44 -12.25
C LEU A 248 -20.60 1.70 -13.14
N GLU A 249 -21.30 0.69 -12.61
CA GLU A 249 -22.35 -0.04 -13.32
C GLU A 249 -23.55 0.86 -13.65
N ASP A 250 -24.00 1.69 -12.72
CA ASP A 250 -25.08 2.67 -12.90
C ASP A 250 -24.74 3.72 -13.98
N LYS A 251 -23.45 4.01 -14.19
CA LYS A 251 -22.95 4.86 -15.27
C LYS A 251 -22.76 4.12 -16.60
N ASN A 252 -22.93 2.79 -16.63
CA ASN A 252 -22.60 1.89 -17.74
C ASN A 252 -21.11 1.92 -18.10
N GLU A 253 -20.23 2.19 -17.14
CA GLU A 253 -18.79 2.30 -17.35
C GLU A 253 -18.00 1.11 -16.79
N LEU A 254 -18.61 0.22 -16.00
CA LEU A 254 -17.91 -0.91 -15.39
C LEU A 254 -17.28 -1.84 -16.44
N GLU A 255 -17.98 -2.13 -17.55
CA GLU A 255 -17.44 -2.95 -18.65
C GLU A 255 -16.29 -2.26 -19.40
N ASN A 256 -16.22 -0.93 -19.35
CA ASN A 256 -15.14 -0.12 -19.93
C ASN A 256 -14.09 0.27 -18.87
N THR A 257 -13.95 -0.51 -17.79
CA THR A 257 -13.05 -0.20 -16.69
C THR A 257 -12.09 -1.36 -16.41
N ILE A 258 -10.79 -1.06 -16.39
CA ILE A 258 -9.75 -1.95 -15.87
C ILE A 258 -9.64 -1.73 -14.37
N VAL A 259 -9.88 -2.77 -13.59
CA VAL A 259 -9.76 -2.74 -12.12
C VAL A 259 -8.55 -3.56 -11.70
N VAL A 260 -7.65 -2.95 -10.92
CA VAL A 260 -6.54 -3.64 -10.26
C VAL A 260 -6.78 -3.57 -8.76
N PHE A 261 -6.76 -4.71 -8.09
CA PHE A 261 -6.84 -4.81 -6.63
C PHE A 261 -5.59 -5.47 -6.08
N ALA A 262 -5.00 -4.92 -5.01
CA ALA A 262 -3.90 -5.53 -4.29
C ALA A 262 -3.78 -4.97 -2.86
N SER A 263 -2.97 -5.63 -2.01
CA SER A 263 -2.42 -5.03 -0.79
C SER A 263 -1.04 -4.41 -1.05
N ASP A 264 -0.65 -3.41 -0.28
CA ASP A 264 0.67 -2.78 -0.42
C ASP A 264 1.80 -3.55 0.30
N ASN A 265 1.47 -4.40 1.25
CA ASN A 265 2.36 -5.38 1.88
C ASN A 265 1.54 -6.45 2.59
N GLY A 266 2.19 -7.50 3.05
CA GLY A 266 1.52 -8.50 3.88
C GLY A 266 0.99 -7.92 5.18
N GLY A 267 0.02 -8.57 5.77
CA GLY A 267 -0.68 -8.10 6.95
C GLY A 267 0.20 -8.05 8.19
N LEU A 268 -0.10 -7.11 9.09
CA LEU A 268 0.53 -7.01 10.39
C LEU A 268 -0.07 -8.04 11.33
N THR A 269 0.68 -9.10 11.64
CA THR A 269 0.23 -10.17 12.55
C THR A 269 0.52 -9.87 14.02
N PRO A 270 -0.18 -10.51 14.97
CA PRO A 270 0.09 -10.36 16.40
C PRO A 270 1.53 -10.75 16.81
N ASP A 271 2.14 -11.66 16.04
CA ASP A 271 3.47 -12.23 16.33
C ASP A 271 4.62 -11.36 15.81
N VAL A 272 4.34 -10.33 15.04
CA VAL A 272 5.39 -9.42 14.58
C VAL A 272 6.05 -8.79 15.79
N LYS A 273 7.26 -9.25 16.07
CA LYS A 273 8.15 -8.64 17.06
C LYS A 273 8.62 -7.30 16.52
N LEU A 274 7.75 -6.30 16.57
CA LEU A 274 8.17 -4.92 16.37
C LEU A 274 9.33 -4.67 17.32
N ASN A 275 10.49 -4.34 16.77
CA ASN A 275 11.73 -4.15 17.51
C ASN A 275 11.47 -3.23 18.73
N PRO A 276 12.04 -3.52 19.91
CA PRO A 276 11.61 -3.05 21.23
C PRO A 276 11.43 -1.55 21.42
N SER A 277 11.84 -0.73 20.50
CA SER A 277 11.94 0.69 20.77
C SER A 277 10.62 1.45 20.85
N PHE A 278 9.48 0.93 20.40
CA PHE A 278 8.25 1.74 20.39
C PHE A 278 6.97 1.11 20.91
N LEU A 279 6.65 -0.12 20.51
CA LEU A 279 5.44 -0.81 20.98
C LEU A 279 5.79 -1.92 22.00
N ALA A 280 7.06 -2.26 22.11
CA ALA A 280 7.50 -3.30 23.04
C ALA A 280 7.68 -2.80 24.47
N ILE A 281 7.92 -1.49 24.69
CA ILE A 281 8.02 -0.98 26.07
C ILE A 281 6.74 -1.30 26.85
N PRO A 282 5.52 -1.02 26.38
CA PRO A 282 4.29 -1.42 27.08
C PRO A 282 4.13 -2.94 27.21
N LYS A 283 4.49 -3.75 26.20
CA LYS A 283 4.46 -5.22 26.29
C LYS A 283 5.55 -5.79 27.23
N ILE A 284 6.78 -5.25 27.16
CA ILE A 284 7.92 -5.70 27.99
C ILE A 284 7.72 -5.39 29.46
N ILE A 285 7.14 -4.23 29.81
CA ILE A 285 6.83 -3.87 31.20
C ILE A 285 5.49 -4.44 31.68
N GLY A 286 4.83 -5.30 30.87
CA GLY A 286 3.61 -6.02 31.26
C GLY A 286 2.35 -5.14 31.33
N ILE A 287 2.39 -3.93 30.79
CA ILE A 287 1.22 -3.02 30.77
C ILE A 287 0.16 -3.54 29.81
N CYS A 288 0.55 -4.24 28.75
CA CYS A 288 -0.36 -4.90 27.80
C CYS A 288 -0.79 -6.32 28.23
N ASN A 289 -0.49 -6.76 29.45
CA ASN A 289 -0.99 -8.04 29.97
C ASN A 289 -2.37 -7.84 30.61
N THR A 290 -3.36 -8.57 30.11
CA THR A 290 -4.78 -8.49 30.49
C THR A 290 -5.06 -8.78 31.97
N GLU A 291 -4.11 -9.33 32.72
CA GLU A 291 -4.26 -9.67 34.12
C GLU A 291 -3.92 -8.54 35.11
N ASN A 292 -3.23 -7.50 34.66
CA ASN A 292 -2.86 -6.35 35.48
C ASN A 292 -3.62 -5.08 35.10
N ARG A 293 -4.92 -5.04 35.40
CA ARG A 293 -5.78 -3.85 35.22
C ARG A 293 -5.48 -2.78 36.30
N PHE A 294 -4.34 -2.11 36.19
CA PHE A 294 -4.21 -0.81 36.83
C PHE A 294 -4.54 0.29 35.81
N GLY A 295 -5.74 0.84 35.97
CA GLY A 295 -6.48 1.80 35.20
C GLY A 295 -5.77 3.03 34.66
N ILE A 296 -4.93 2.86 33.62
CA ILE A 296 -4.54 3.96 32.77
C ILE A 296 -5.12 3.63 31.38
N SER A 297 -6.32 4.11 31.13
CA SER A 297 -7.10 3.88 29.93
C SER A 297 -6.34 4.17 28.62
N LEU A 298 -5.40 5.12 28.64
CA LEU A 298 -4.58 5.47 27.48
C LEU A 298 -3.64 4.33 27.04
N PHE A 299 -3.01 3.63 27.99
CA PHE A 299 -2.11 2.51 27.65
C PHE A 299 -2.86 1.27 27.19
N GLN A 300 -4.04 1.03 27.73
CA GLN A 300 -4.91 -0.06 27.30
C GLN A 300 -5.36 0.18 25.86
N TRP A 301 -5.78 1.39 25.54
CA TRP A 301 -6.14 1.79 24.17
C TRP A 301 -4.98 1.59 23.19
N VAL A 302 -3.74 1.99 23.53
CA VAL A 302 -2.55 1.76 22.69
C VAL A 302 -2.30 0.26 22.46
N CYS A 303 -2.43 -0.57 23.50
CA CYS A 303 -2.20 -2.01 23.39
C CYS A 303 -3.24 -2.70 22.50
N GLU A 304 -4.49 -2.28 22.60
CA GLU A 304 -5.61 -2.87 21.84
C GLU A 304 -5.64 -2.40 20.40
N ASN A 305 -5.39 -1.12 20.14
CA ASN A 305 -5.56 -0.53 18.81
C ASN A 305 -4.31 -0.57 17.93
N TYR A 306 -3.11 -0.77 18.49
CA TYR A 306 -1.86 -0.84 17.73
C TYR A 306 -1.24 -2.24 17.68
N SER A 307 -1.99 -3.27 18.00
CA SER A 307 -1.60 -4.67 17.78
C SER A 307 -1.99 -5.13 16.39
N GLY A 308 -1.19 -6.02 15.78
CA GLY A 308 -1.56 -6.63 14.51
C GLY A 308 -2.77 -7.55 14.67
N GLY A 309 -3.77 -7.37 13.82
CA GLY A 309 -4.98 -8.21 13.76
C GLY A 309 -5.05 -9.10 12.53
N SER A 310 -4.06 -9.02 11.65
CA SER A 310 -4.03 -9.70 10.35
C SER A 310 -3.63 -11.17 10.44
N SER A 311 -3.96 -11.93 9.39
CA SER A 311 -3.54 -13.31 9.16
C SER A 311 -2.97 -13.50 7.76
N ASN A 312 -1.73 -13.99 7.69
CA ASN A 312 -1.10 -14.32 6.41
C ASN A 312 -1.09 -15.84 6.13
N LYS A 313 -1.74 -16.67 6.95
CA LYS A 313 -1.70 -18.13 6.82
C LYS A 313 -2.13 -18.59 5.41
N PRO A 314 -1.52 -19.64 4.85
CA PRO A 314 -0.44 -20.47 5.43
C PRO A 314 0.97 -19.86 5.25
N LEU A 315 1.08 -18.65 4.71
CA LEU A 315 2.35 -17.97 4.46
C LEU A 315 2.98 -17.55 5.79
N PRO A 316 4.33 -17.67 5.94
CA PRO A 316 5.01 -17.35 7.18
C PRO A 316 5.19 -15.84 7.36
N GLU A 317 5.23 -15.42 8.61
CA GLU A 317 5.46 -14.04 9.03
C GLU A 317 4.43 -13.03 8.48
N GLY A 318 4.82 -11.81 8.18
CA GLY A 318 3.94 -10.74 7.71
C GLY A 318 4.69 -9.44 7.45
N LYS A 319 3.99 -8.32 7.56
CA LYS A 319 4.55 -6.97 7.34
C LYS A 319 5.95 -6.82 7.91
N MET A 320 6.82 -6.11 7.19
CA MET A 320 8.25 -5.88 7.49
C MET A 320 9.16 -7.10 7.32
N SER A 321 8.65 -8.25 6.91
CA SER A 321 9.44 -9.43 6.63
C SER A 321 9.59 -9.67 5.13
N VAL A 322 10.74 -10.27 4.74
CA VAL A 322 10.98 -10.75 3.38
C VAL A 322 10.43 -12.16 3.14
N SER A 323 9.83 -12.79 4.14
CA SER A 323 9.13 -14.08 4.01
C SER A 323 7.84 -13.92 3.19
N GLU A 324 7.32 -15.04 2.66
CA GLU A 324 6.13 -15.01 1.78
C GLU A 324 4.98 -14.20 2.38
N GLY A 325 4.68 -14.35 3.68
CA GLY A 325 3.59 -13.61 4.32
C GLY A 325 3.80 -12.09 4.42
N GLY A 326 5.03 -11.61 4.21
CA GLY A 326 5.32 -10.17 4.19
C GLY A 326 5.23 -9.54 2.80
N ILE A 327 5.38 -10.33 1.74
CA ILE A 327 5.58 -9.83 0.38
C ILE A 327 4.68 -10.44 -0.68
N ARG A 328 3.99 -11.54 -0.41
CA ARG A 328 2.99 -12.13 -1.30
C ARG A 328 1.60 -11.81 -0.77
N VAL A 329 0.80 -11.13 -1.57
CA VAL A 329 -0.45 -10.51 -1.14
C VAL A 329 -1.63 -10.88 -2.03
N PRO A 330 -2.87 -10.78 -1.54
CA PRO A 330 -4.07 -10.89 -2.36
C PRO A 330 -4.06 -9.86 -3.47
N ALA A 331 -4.23 -10.30 -4.73
CA ALA A 331 -4.27 -9.40 -5.88
C ALA A 331 -5.05 -9.98 -7.06
N ALA A 332 -5.66 -9.11 -7.86
CA ALA A 332 -6.32 -9.46 -9.10
C ALA A 332 -6.38 -8.31 -10.09
N ILE A 333 -6.56 -8.64 -11.36
CA ILE A 333 -6.94 -7.71 -12.42
C ILE A 333 -8.27 -8.15 -13.01
N TRP A 334 -9.21 -7.22 -13.08
CA TRP A 334 -10.54 -7.45 -13.62
C TRP A 334 -10.86 -6.42 -14.72
N TRP A 335 -11.22 -6.91 -15.88
CA TRP A 335 -11.75 -6.09 -16.97
C TRP A 335 -12.95 -6.80 -17.55
N PRO A 336 -14.17 -6.45 -17.12
CA PRO A 336 -15.38 -7.15 -17.52
C PRO A 336 -15.53 -7.26 -19.03
N GLY A 337 -15.84 -8.47 -19.51
CA GLY A 337 -16.00 -8.74 -20.96
C GLY A 337 -14.72 -8.74 -21.79
N LYS A 338 -13.54 -8.54 -21.17
CA LYS A 338 -12.23 -8.53 -21.83
C LYS A 338 -11.26 -9.57 -21.25
N LEU A 339 -11.24 -9.71 -19.94
CA LEU A 339 -10.47 -10.72 -19.23
C LEU A 339 -11.45 -11.71 -18.61
N GLU A 340 -11.32 -12.98 -18.99
CA GLU A 340 -12.12 -14.05 -18.37
C GLU A 340 -11.49 -14.52 -17.07
N TYR A 341 -12.32 -15.12 -16.20
CA TYR A 341 -11.83 -15.71 -14.96
C TYR A 341 -10.70 -16.71 -15.21
N SER A 342 -9.61 -16.48 -14.52
CA SER A 342 -8.48 -17.41 -14.49
C SER A 342 -7.67 -17.20 -13.21
N LYS A 343 -6.84 -18.20 -12.86
CA LYS A 343 -5.87 -18.10 -11.77
C LYS A 343 -4.47 -18.16 -12.35
N SER A 344 -3.79 -17.02 -12.39
CA SER A 344 -2.41 -16.94 -12.88
C SER A 344 -1.43 -17.40 -11.81
N GLN A 345 -0.60 -18.38 -12.17
CA GLN A 345 0.53 -18.85 -11.36
C GLN A 345 1.85 -18.14 -11.75
N ASN A 346 1.77 -17.21 -12.68
CA ASN A 346 2.93 -16.44 -13.12
C ASN A 346 3.41 -15.51 -12.02
N PHE A 347 4.72 -15.28 -11.99
CA PHE A 347 5.30 -14.27 -11.12
C PHE A 347 4.96 -12.89 -11.66
N ILE A 348 4.33 -12.08 -10.83
CA ILE A 348 4.01 -10.68 -11.12
C ILE A 348 4.37 -9.86 -9.89
N SER A 349 4.99 -8.71 -10.08
CA SER A 349 5.34 -7.80 -9.00
C SER A 349 4.62 -6.46 -9.12
N MET A 350 4.63 -5.68 -8.05
CA MET A 350 4.00 -4.35 -8.07
C MET A 350 4.61 -3.42 -9.13
N MET A 351 5.91 -3.55 -9.44
CA MET A 351 6.54 -2.72 -10.47
C MET A 351 6.06 -3.08 -11.90
N ASP A 352 5.46 -4.27 -12.10
CA ASP A 352 4.90 -4.70 -13.39
C ASP A 352 3.53 -4.08 -13.68
N VAL A 353 2.85 -3.53 -12.65
CA VAL A 353 1.48 -2.98 -12.79
C VAL A 353 1.46 -1.79 -13.77
N LEU A 354 2.38 -0.83 -13.61
CA LEU A 354 2.44 0.34 -14.48
C LEU A 354 2.63 -0.04 -15.97
N PRO A 355 3.67 -0.80 -16.36
CA PRO A 355 3.83 -1.17 -17.78
C PRO A 355 2.69 -2.06 -18.27
N THR A 356 2.08 -2.90 -17.43
CA THR A 356 0.93 -3.73 -17.83
C THR A 356 -0.30 -2.88 -18.13
N ILE A 357 -0.62 -1.91 -17.28
CA ILE A 357 -1.75 -0.97 -17.50
C ILE A 357 -1.51 -0.19 -18.80
N LEU A 358 -0.32 0.37 -19.00
CA LEU A 358 0.01 1.16 -20.17
C LEU A 358 -0.06 0.33 -21.46
N ASP A 359 0.33 -0.94 -21.41
CA ASP A 359 0.21 -1.87 -22.54
C ASP A 359 -1.27 -2.21 -22.83
N LEU A 360 -2.08 -2.49 -21.81
CA LEU A 360 -3.53 -2.75 -21.95
C LEU A 360 -4.28 -1.58 -22.62
N ILE A 361 -3.81 -0.35 -22.45
CA ILE A 361 -4.40 0.84 -23.06
C ILE A 361 -3.66 1.30 -24.33
N ASN A 362 -2.73 0.48 -24.85
CA ASN A 362 -1.94 0.72 -26.06
C ASN A 362 -1.10 2.01 -26.01
N TYR A 363 -0.39 2.25 -24.90
CA TYR A 363 0.58 3.34 -24.80
C TYR A 363 1.84 2.98 -25.59
N GLU A 364 2.16 3.76 -26.62
CA GLU A 364 3.19 3.40 -27.61
C GLU A 364 4.60 3.95 -27.28
N ASN A 365 4.70 4.90 -26.34
CA ASN A 365 6.01 5.52 -26.07
C ASN A 365 6.90 4.61 -25.21
N GLN A 366 8.21 4.78 -25.37
CA GLN A 366 9.19 4.01 -24.60
C GLN A 366 9.08 4.33 -23.10
N LEU A 367 9.07 3.29 -22.28
CA LEU A 367 9.05 3.38 -20.83
C LEU A 367 10.48 3.28 -20.25
N ASN A 368 10.76 4.05 -19.23
CA ASN A 368 11.97 3.93 -18.41
C ASN A 368 11.59 3.30 -17.06
N VAL A 369 11.34 2.01 -17.08
CA VAL A 369 10.85 1.21 -15.94
C VAL A 369 11.73 -0.04 -15.76
N ASP A 370 11.63 -0.69 -14.61
CA ASP A 370 12.27 -1.98 -14.32
C ASP A 370 11.27 -3.12 -14.46
N GLY A 371 9.98 -2.83 -14.26
CA GLY A 371 8.90 -3.78 -14.46
C GLY A 371 8.64 -4.08 -15.94
N GLU A 372 7.98 -5.19 -16.18
CA GLU A 372 7.61 -5.67 -17.52
C GLU A 372 6.10 -5.77 -17.67
N SER A 373 5.59 -5.55 -18.89
CA SER A 373 4.18 -5.82 -19.17
C SER A 373 3.86 -7.30 -18.98
N ARG A 374 2.80 -7.59 -18.24
CA ARG A 374 2.30 -8.94 -17.95
C ARG A 374 1.00 -9.27 -18.69
N VAL A 375 0.68 -8.53 -19.75
CA VAL A 375 -0.55 -8.76 -20.52
C VAL A 375 -0.65 -10.21 -21.01
N ASN A 376 0.46 -10.79 -21.46
CA ASN A 376 0.49 -12.19 -21.89
C ASN A 376 0.20 -13.16 -20.72
N SER A 377 0.72 -12.86 -19.52
CA SER A 377 0.48 -13.66 -18.32
C SER A 377 -0.97 -13.58 -17.81
N LEU A 378 -1.73 -12.56 -18.22
CA LEU A 378 -3.16 -12.43 -17.91
C LEU A 378 -4.03 -13.26 -18.87
N SER A 379 -3.59 -13.44 -20.12
CA SER A 379 -4.32 -14.19 -21.14
C SER A 379 -3.90 -15.65 -21.29
N ASP A 380 -2.62 -15.95 -21.08
CA ASP A 380 -2.05 -17.31 -21.09
C ASP A 380 -1.43 -17.66 -19.74
N VAL A 381 -2.26 -18.21 -18.87
CA VAL A 381 -1.85 -18.63 -17.51
C VAL A 381 -1.05 -19.93 -17.48
N THR A 382 -0.89 -20.59 -18.65
CA THR A 382 -0.26 -21.92 -18.75
C THR A 382 1.23 -21.83 -19.10
N ASN A 383 1.70 -20.70 -19.61
CA ASN A 383 3.09 -20.49 -19.99
C ASN A 383 3.79 -19.64 -18.91
N PRO A 384 4.53 -20.24 -17.98
CA PRO A 384 5.11 -19.51 -16.85
C PRO A 384 6.17 -18.51 -17.33
N GLU A 385 5.86 -17.23 -17.20
CA GLU A 385 6.86 -16.16 -17.33
C GLU A 385 7.66 -16.06 -16.02
N THR A 386 8.97 -15.92 -16.16
CA THR A 386 9.89 -15.75 -15.04
C THR A 386 10.34 -14.29 -14.96
N SER A 387 10.42 -13.77 -13.77
CA SER A 387 11.00 -12.46 -13.50
C SER A 387 11.87 -12.53 -12.26
N LYS A 388 12.86 -11.65 -12.23
CA LYS A 388 13.75 -11.53 -11.08
C LYS A 388 13.28 -10.40 -10.20
N TYR A 389 13.21 -10.63 -8.91
CA TYR A 389 12.76 -9.64 -7.96
C TYR A 389 13.63 -9.64 -6.70
N VAL A 390 14.00 -8.47 -6.26
CA VAL A 390 14.80 -8.30 -5.04
C VAL A 390 14.02 -7.46 -4.04
N VAL A 391 13.94 -7.96 -2.83
CA VAL A 391 13.23 -7.36 -1.71
C VAL A 391 14.19 -7.16 -0.56
N THR A 392 14.03 -6.11 0.22
CA THR A 392 14.83 -5.88 1.41
C THR A 392 13.97 -5.70 2.65
N ASN A 393 14.43 -6.28 3.77
CA ASN A 393 13.82 -6.05 5.08
C ASN A 393 14.32 -4.72 5.68
N ILE A 394 13.45 -4.04 6.41
CA ILE A 394 13.74 -2.75 7.04
C ILE A 394 14.72 -2.86 8.20
N ILE A 395 14.74 -4.00 8.93
CA ILE A 395 15.24 -4.05 10.30
C ILE A 395 16.61 -4.71 10.39
N ASN A 396 16.88 -5.77 9.60
CA ASN A 396 17.96 -6.72 9.85
C ASN A 396 18.92 -6.92 8.66
N ASP A 397 18.95 -6.03 7.68
CA ASP A 397 19.75 -6.16 6.47
C ASP A 397 19.58 -7.54 5.79
N LYS A 398 18.32 -8.05 5.80
CA LYS A 398 17.93 -9.26 5.09
C LYS A 398 17.47 -8.89 3.69
N TYR A 399 17.88 -9.68 2.71
CA TYR A 399 17.42 -9.57 1.33
C TYR A 399 16.75 -10.88 0.92
N ALA A 400 15.67 -10.78 0.16
CA ALA A 400 15.15 -11.90 -0.60
C ALA A 400 15.40 -11.69 -2.07
N VAL A 401 15.86 -12.72 -2.75
CA VAL A 401 16.00 -12.77 -4.20
C VAL A 401 15.09 -13.87 -4.71
N ILE A 402 14.16 -13.49 -5.58
CA ILE A 402 13.21 -14.42 -6.19
C ILE A 402 13.59 -14.57 -7.67
N ASP A 403 13.82 -15.81 -8.08
CA ASP A 403 13.89 -16.25 -9.47
C ASP A 403 13.20 -17.63 -9.51
N MET A 404 11.97 -17.62 -9.95
CA MET A 404 11.10 -18.81 -9.83
C MET A 404 11.76 -20.08 -10.39
N PRO A 405 11.65 -21.21 -9.72
CA PRO A 405 10.82 -21.50 -8.54
C PRO A 405 11.49 -21.21 -7.18
N TYR A 406 12.66 -20.60 -7.18
CA TYR A 406 13.48 -20.44 -5.98
C TYR A 406 13.40 -19.05 -5.38
N LYS A 407 13.49 -19.01 -4.05
CA LYS A 407 13.66 -17.80 -3.26
C LYS A 407 14.82 -18.00 -2.30
N LEU A 408 15.80 -17.12 -2.39
CA LEU A 408 16.91 -17.02 -1.46
C LEU A 408 16.67 -15.91 -0.47
N ILE A 409 16.68 -16.20 0.82
CA ILE A 409 16.79 -15.19 1.88
C ILE A 409 18.24 -15.20 2.36
N THR A 410 18.91 -14.05 2.27
CA THR A 410 20.32 -13.90 2.66
C THR A 410 20.52 -12.77 3.66
N SER A 411 21.38 -12.99 4.65
CA SER A 411 21.73 -12.03 5.70
C SER A 411 23.07 -12.37 6.32
N ASN A 412 23.49 -11.58 7.30
CA ASN A 412 24.69 -11.88 8.12
C ASN A 412 24.53 -13.17 8.96
N GLU A 413 23.30 -13.66 9.15
CA GLU A 413 23.01 -14.90 9.90
C GLU A 413 23.15 -16.16 9.02
N GLY A 414 23.27 -16.00 7.71
CA GLY A 414 23.39 -17.09 6.74
C GLY A 414 22.36 -17.03 5.62
N ASP A 415 22.34 -18.09 4.82
CA ASP A 415 21.50 -18.24 3.65
C ASP A 415 20.39 -19.26 3.89
N GLN A 416 19.20 -18.95 3.41
CA GLN A 416 18.06 -19.85 3.39
C GLN A 416 17.51 -19.89 1.96
N LEU A 417 17.41 -21.08 1.38
CA LEU A 417 16.87 -21.29 0.03
C LEU A 417 15.59 -22.10 0.11
N PHE A 418 14.57 -21.65 -0.56
CA PHE A 418 13.25 -22.31 -0.61
C PHE A 418 12.79 -22.51 -2.05
N ASN A 419 12.15 -23.65 -2.32
CA ASN A 419 11.38 -23.84 -3.54
C ASN A 419 9.93 -23.43 -3.28
N ILE A 420 9.62 -22.15 -3.50
CA ILE A 420 8.32 -21.54 -3.15
C ILE A 420 7.13 -22.00 -4.02
N LEU A 421 7.38 -22.80 -5.08
CA LEU A 421 6.29 -23.49 -5.78
C LEU A 421 5.73 -24.64 -4.95
N ASN A 422 6.60 -25.37 -4.25
CA ASN A 422 6.26 -26.59 -3.53
C ASN A 422 6.20 -26.39 -2.01
N ASP A 423 6.84 -25.34 -1.50
CA ASP A 423 6.96 -25.01 -0.07
C ASP A 423 6.63 -23.52 0.14
N GLN A 424 5.35 -23.16 0.05
CA GLN A 424 4.87 -21.78 0.26
C GLN A 424 5.03 -21.31 1.71
N SER A 425 5.18 -22.27 2.64
CA SER A 425 5.38 -21.98 4.08
C SER A 425 6.84 -21.76 4.45
N GLU A 426 7.77 -21.86 3.48
CA GLU A 426 9.22 -21.68 3.71
C GLU A 426 9.73 -22.55 4.88
N SER A 427 9.22 -23.77 4.96
CA SER A 427 9.47 -24.69 6.08
C SER A 427 10.75 -25.50 5.94
N THR A 428 11.24 -25.67 4.70
CA THR A 428 12.37 -26.54 4.40
C THR A 428 13.49 -25.76 3.71
N ASN A 429 14.52 -25.40 4.47
CA ASN A 429 15.71 -24.76 3.93
C ASN A 429 16.58 -25.76 3.17
N ILE A 430 16.70 -25.60 1.85
CA ILE A 430 17.47 -26.48 0.94
C ILE A 430 18.80 -25.84 0.50
N ALA A 431 19.30 -24.82 1.19
CA ALA A 431 20.49 -24.07 0.79
C ALA A 431 21.75 -24.95 0.80
N GLU A 432 21.93 -25.83 1.79
CA GLU A 432 23.12 -26.67 1.92
C GLU A 432 23.30 -27.60 0.72
N GLU A 433 22.22 -28.21 0.23
CA GLU A 433 22.24 -29.15 -0.90
C GLU A 433 22.25 -28.45 -2.27
N ASN A 434 21.99 -27.13 -2.33
CA ASN A 434 21.80 -26.39 -3.58
C ASN A 434 22.71 -25.16 -3.71
N GLN A 435 23.99 -25.28 -3.36
CA GLN A 435 24.95 -24.17 -3.35
C GLN A 435 25.13 -23.47 -4.70
N ALA A 436 24.91 -24.17 -5.82
CA ALA A 436 24.95 -23.59 -7.16
C ALA A 436 23.83 -22.56 -7.34
N ILE A 437 22.61 -22.90 -6.92
CA ILE A 437 21.44 -22.00 -6.99
C ILE A 437 21.63 -20.82 -6.03
N VAL A 438 22.11 -21.06 -4.81
CA VAL A 438 22.45 -20.00 -3.85
C VAL A 438 23.44 -19.00 -4.47
N SER A 439 24.48 -19.51 -5.14
CA SER A 439 25.49 -18.66 -5.78
C SER A 439 24.92 -17.87 -6.95
N GLU A 440 24.03 -18.45 -7.74
CA GLU A 440 23.34 -17.78 -8.85
C GLU A 440 22.45 -16.64 -8.34
N LEU A 441 21.62 -16.88 -7.33
CA LEU A 441 20.74 -15.87 -6.75
C LEU A 441 21.53 -14.76 -6.04
N LYS A 442 22.64 -15.08 -5.40
CA LYS A 442 23.57 -14.06 -4.87
C LYS A 442 24.20 -13.21 -5.97
N ASN A 443 24.48 -13.80 -7.13
CA ASN A 443 24.98 -13.04 -8.28
C ASN A 443 23.93 -12.07 -8.81
N ILE A 444 22.64 -12.46 -8.85
CA ILE A 444 21.54 -11.54 -9.18
C ILE A 444 21.54 -10.37 -8.20
N LEU A 445 21.58 -10.63 -6.88
CA LEU A 445 21.61 -9.59 -5.86
C LEU A 445 22.80 -8.64 -6.04
N SER A 446 23.99 -9.19 -6.33
CA SER A 446 25.21 -8.39 -6.52
C SER A 446 25.17 -7.47 -7.75
N GLN A 447 24.39 -7.86 -8.76
CA GLN A 447 24.18 -7.09 -9.99
C GLN A 447 22.97 -6.17 -9.92
N TRP A 448 22.13 -6.30 -8.87
CA TRP A 448 20.96 -5.46 -8.72
C TRP A 448 21.35 -4.00 -8.51
N GLN A 449 20.70 -3.10 -9.22
CA GLN A 449 20.99 -1.68 -9.10
C GLN A 449 20.34 -1.13 -7.83
N PHE A 450 21.17 -0.75 -6.88
CA PHE A 450 20.72 -0.02 -5.70
C PHE A 450 20.87 1.47 -5.94
N GLY A 451 19.82 2.23 -5.66
CA GLY A 451 19.91 3.68 -5.54
C GLY A 451 20.61 4.09 -4.24
N GLU A 452 20.99 5.36 -4.15
CA GLU A 452 21.42 5.91 -2.88
C GLU A 452 20.29 5.75 -1.85
N ASN A 453 20.57 5.09 -0.74
CA ASN A 453 19.56 4.90 0.30
C ASN A 453 19.23 6.25 0.95
N LYS A 454 18.10 6.81 0.57
CA LYS A 454 17.60 8.12 1.04
C LYS A 454 16.88 8.00 2.39
N SER A 455 16.53 6.78 2.81
CA SER A 455 15.77 6.56 4.04
C SER A 455 16.63 6.79 5.28
N LEU A 456 16.16 7.58 6.22
CA LEU A 456 16.84 7.79 7.49
C LEU A 456 16.82 6.51 8.33
N PRO A 457 17.90 6.22 9.08
CA PRO A 457 17.87 5.17 10.10
C PRO A 457 16.72 5.43 11.09
N ILE A 458 16.10 4.35 11.56
CA ILE A 458 14.98 4.46 12.52
C ILE A 458 15.39 5.26 13.77
N SER A 459 16.65 5.13 14.20
CA SER A 459 17.20 5.88 15.32
C SER A 459 17.21 7.40 15.11
N GLU A 460 17.29 7.87 13.87
CA GLU A 460 17.20 9.30 13.55
C GLU A 460 15.75 9.76 13.47
N VAL A 461 14.86 8.91 12.93
CA VAL A 461 13.41 9.18 12.92
C VAL A 461 12.89 9.33 14.35
N LEU A 462 13.36 8.50 15.29
CA LEU A 462 12.95 8.53 16.69
C LEU A 462 13.45 9.75 17.47
N LYS A 463 14.44 10.47 16.96
CA LYS A 463 14.93 11.71 17.57
C LYS A 463 14.06 12.93 17.22
N ASP A 464 13.12 12.77 16.31
CA ASP A 464 12.25 13.85 15.90
C ASP A 464 11.23 14.14 17.00
N PRO A 465 11.28 15.34 17.65
CA PRO A 465 10.36 15.69 18.73
C PRO A 465 8.90 15.74 18.26
N ASP A 466 8.67 15.98 16.97
CA ASP A 466 7.33 16.08 16.39
C ASP A 466 6.71 14.69 16.12
N LEU A 467 7.47 13.61 16.33
CA LEU A 467 6.96 12.25 16.13
C LEU A 467 5.84 11.90 17.13
N PHE A 468 5.87 12.50 18.31
CA PHE A 468 5.01 12.15 19.46
C PHE A 468 3.98 13.20 19.85
N GLY A 469 3.85 14.22 19.03
CA GLY A 469 2.96 15.33 19.33
C GLY A 469 3.59 16.40 20.24
N GLY A 470 3.33 17.63 19.93
CA GLY A 470 3.66 18.82 20.70
C GLY A 470 2.54 19.83 20.58
N GLU A 471 2.75 21.09 20.95
CA GLU A 471 1.77 22.18 20.75
C GLU A 471 1.37 22.36 19.28
N GLU A 472 2.12 21.76 18.35
CA GLU A 472 1.89 21.78 16.90
C GLU A 472 0.80 20.78 16.44
N ASP A 473 0.28 19.94 17.31
CA ASP A 473 -0.81 18.97 17.02
C ASP A 473 -2.07 19.60 16.44
N ARG A 474 -2.13 20.92 16.48
CA ARG A 474 -3.26 21.71 15.99
C ARG A 474 -3.09 22.21 14.57
N ILE A 475 -1.87 22.14 14.00
CA ILE A 475 -1.61 22.60 12.63
C ILE A 475 -1.71 21.40 11.71
N PRO A 476 -2.58 21.44 10.68
CA PRO A 476 -2.62 20.40 9.67
C PRO A 476 -1.26 20.19 9.00
N TRP A 477 -0.88 18.92 8.75
CA TRP A 477 0.39 18.58 8.11
C TRP A 477 0.59 19.27 6.76
N VAL A 478 -0.48 19.47 6.00
CA VAL A 478 -0.44 20.22 4.74
C VAL A 478 0.05 21.66 4.93
N GLU A 479 -0.41 22.35 5.97
CA GLU A 479 0.04 23.70 6.30
C GLU A 479 1.50 23.74 6.74
N LYS A 480 1.94 22.72 7.50
CA LYS A 480 3.35 22.56 7.90
C LYS A 480 4.26 22.39 6.68
N ALA A 481 3.84 21.62 5.69
CA ALA A 481 4.61 21.42 4.46
C ALA A 481 4.81 22.73 3.68
N PHE A 482 3.79 23.60 3.60
CA PHE A 482 3.94 24.93 2.99
C PHE A 482 4.92 25.82 3.77
N LYS A 483 4.88 25.81 5.10
CA LYS A 483 5.86 26.54 5.92
C LYS A 483 7.28 26.02 5.70
N ASN A 484 7.48 24.72 5.54
CA ASN A 484 8.79 24.14 5.26
C ASN A 484 9.37 24.61 3.92
N SER A 485 8.54 24.86 2.91
CA SER A 485 8.99 25.38 1.61
C SER A 485 9.37 26.86 1.64
N GLU A 486 8.72 27.67 2.48
CA GLU A 486 9.02 29.10 2.65
C GLU A 486 10.31 29.36 3.43
N THR A 487 10.64 28.46 4.36
CA THR A 487 11.85 28.54 5.16
C THR A 487 12.97 27.78 4.48
N ASN A 488 13.93 28.49 3.86
CA ASN A 488 15.25 27.91 3.48
C ASN A 488 16.03 27.53 4.74
N LEU A 489 15.47 26.69 5.61
CA LEU A 489 16.06 26.34 6.88
C LEU A 489 17.24 25.38 6.64
N THR A 490 18.43 25.92 6.88
CA THR A 490 19.56 25.09 7.33
C THR A 490 19.10 24.19 8.47
N PRO A 491 19.56 22.92 8.53
CA PRO A 491 19.16 22.01 9.58
C PRO A 491 19.43 22.63 10.95
N ASN A 492 18.38 22.79 11.73
CA ASN A 492 18.53 23.20 13.13
C ASN A 492 19.05 21.98 13.90
N ASN A 493 20.39 21.88 14.01
CA ASN A 493 21.10 20.83 14.75
C ASN A 493 20.95 20.96 16.28
N GLY A 494 19.92 21.67 16.75
CA GLY A 494 19.70 21.98 18.15
C GLY A 494 18.36 21.46 18.69
N GLY A 495 18.07 20.19 18.55
CA GLY A 495 17.03 19.54 19.34
C GLY A 495 17.41 19.59 20.83
N ASP A 496 16.61 20.27 21.61
CA ASP A 496 16.86 20.51 23.05
C ASP A 496 17.02 19.19 23.79
N LEU A 497 18.25 18.82 24.14
CA LEU A 497 18.64 17.65 24.94
C LEU A 497 17.88 17.58 26.29
N LYS A 498 17.20 18.66 26.67
CA LYS A 498 16.42 18.77 27.92
C LYS A 498 15.26 17.79 28.00
N TRP A 499 14.56 17.53 26.88
CA TRP A 499 13.39 16.61 26.90
C TRP A 499 13.78 15.16 26.97
N VAL A 500 14.89 14.75 26.32
CA VAL A 500 15.43 13.39 26.42
C VAL A 500 15.91 13.12 27.84
N LEU A 501 16.51 14.12 28.50
CA LEU A 501 16.92 14.02 29.91
C LEU A 501 15.71 14.00 30.85
N LEU A 502 14.63 14.76 30.58
CA LEU A 502 13.43 14.75 31.42
C LEU A 502 12.70 13.40 31.35
N PHE A 503 12.57 12.80 30.15
CA PHE A 503 11.99 11.48 29.97
C PHE A 503 12.86 10.39 30.64
N GLY A 504 14.18 10.46 30.49
CA GLY A 504 15.12 9.59 31.18
C GLY A 504 14.99 9.68 32.70
N ILE A 505 14.83 10.89 33.25
CA ILE A 505 14.64 11.13 34.69
C ILE A 505 13.29 10.60 35.18
N VAL A 506 12.22 10.76 34.39
CA VAL A 506 10.89 10.23 34.75
C VAL A 506 10.91 8.69 34.76
N ILE A 507 11.57 8.06 33.78
CA ILE A 507 11.72 6.60 33.76
C ILE A 507 12.58 6.12 34.95
N ILE A 508 13.66 6.81 35.28
CA ILE A 508 14.53 6.47 36.44
C ILE A 508 13.77 6.67 37.75
N LEU A 509 12.96 7.71 37.89
CA LEU A 509 12.10 7.93 39.07
C LEU A 509 11.03 6.85 39.20
N PHE A 510 10.40 6.41 38.14
CA PHE A 510 9.43 5.30 38.15
C PHE A 510 10.10 3.97 38.54
N ILE A 511 11.27 3.68 37.97
CA ILE A 511 12.05 2.48 38.34
C ILE A 511 12.49 2.55 39.82
N SER A 512 12.92 3.71 40.30
CA SER A 512 13.33 3.90 41.71
C SER A 512 12.17 3.72 42.67
N VAL A 513 10.98 4.25 42.36
CA VAL A 513 9.76 4.06 43.16
C VAL A 513 9.30 2.59 43.17
N TRP A 514 9.49 1.88 42.04
CA TRP A 514 9.15 0.46 41.95
C TRP A 514 10.12 -0.43 42.76
N ILE A 515 11.42 -0.11 42.75
CA ILE A 515 12.43 -0.83 43.55
C ILE A 515 12.24 -0.57 45.05
N TYR A 516 11.76 0.62 45.44
CA TYR A 516 11.55 0.96 46.85
C TYR A 516 10.25 0.39 47.46
N ARG A 517 9.34 -0.13 46.60
CA ARG A 517 8.08 -0.76 47.03
C ARG A 517 8.13 -2.30 47.01
N LYS A 518 9.28 -2.91 46.70
CA LYS A 518 9.59 -4.32 46.93
C LYS A 518 10.54 -4.44 48.15
#